data_560c1171e4c705bbbeba4b7df96ece9e
#
_entry.id   560c1171e4c705bbbeba4b7df96ece9e
#
_cell.length_a   1.000
_cell.length_b   1.000
_cell.length_c   1.000
_cell.angle_alpha   90.00
_cell.angle_beta   90.00
_cell.angle_gamma   90.00
#
_symmetry.space_group_name_H-M   'P 1'
#
loop_
_entity.id
_entity.type
_entity.pdbx_description
1 polymer ?
#
loop_
_entity_poly.entity_id
_entity_poly.type
_entity_poly.pdbx_seq_one_letter_code
_entity_poly.pdbx_strand_id
1 'polypeptide(L)'
;MILDVMFIVMRITNLLLIVSYEFVKFYCKKSINYFCNIPTYRLELIKNISKKLEQENIVYVKIFQALCFDKDLLSSEEQCYLLKYTDNVPYDTSEIDYDLLDKLEHDFSITLTNRTPINCGIVGLVFDGLDSSNNKVIVKMLKKDILQKFTDVFDELLYISYICKYIPYIKSLKITKMLLDNEEILLNQMDFIKEVEAIEIFTKKYKNNKEYKFPRVYREITEKYGNLLVMENITGLQFKDIELLDETVKEEFAYLLNKFAILGTLFHSVIHCDLHSGNVFFYINNETNSINNEVSKYGLGIIDFGICCFPNKKNQNAYYIFFNDIHYKQDYSNIEELLYAIIEEKEVFSSFNIIKKQQFINESIDCLILNTKDEITTQLLIDLSKVFNKYDFNFTEEFNKLILSIHVANHFGKQLSINLKATQTRVLADLNKFNELVFI
;
A
#
# COMPACT_ATOMS: atom_id res chain seq x y z
N MET A 1 -24.42 1.77 -26.10
CA MET A 1 -23.32 2.53 -26.75
C MET A 1 -23.55 4.04 -26.80
N ILE A 2 -24.57 4.60 -27.56
CA ILE A 2 -24.76 6.07 -27.63
C ILE A 2 -25.22 6.65 -26.28
N LEU A 3 -26.12 6.00 -25.57
CA LEU A 3 -26.59 6.40 -24.24
C LEU A 3 -25.47 6.35 -23.22
N ASP A 4 -24.62 5.35 -23.27
CA ASP A 4 -23.48 5.19 -22.36
C ASP A 4 -22.44 6.31 -22.55
N VAL A 5 -22.14 6.64 -23.82
CA VAL A 5 -21.25 7.77 -24.14
C VAL A 5 -21.85 9.11 -23.69
N MET A 6 -23.14 9.31 -23.86
CA MET A 6 -23.83 10.53 -23.39
C MET A 6 -23.76 10.63 -21.85
N PHE A 7 -23.92 9.50 -21.16
CA PHE A 7 -23.85 9.46 -19.69
C PHE A 7 -22.44 9.80 -19.19
N ILE A 8 -21.42 9.20 -19.79
CA ILE A 8 -20.00 9.49 -19.47
C ILE A 8 -19.68 10.97 -19.72
N VAL A 9 -20.09 11.52 -20.87
CA VAL A 9 -19.87 12.95 -21.19
C VAL A 9 -20.56 13.86 -20.19
N MET A 10 -21.78 13.52 -19.77
CA MET A 10 -22.52 14.31 -18.78
C MET A 10 -21.82 14.29 -17.40
N ARG A 11 -21.32 13.14 -16.95
CA ARG A 11 -20.59 13.00 -15.68
C ARG A 11 -19.26 13.76 -15.74
N ILE A 12 -18.49 13.61 -16.83
CA ILE A 12 -17.25 14.38 -17.04
C ILE A 12 -17.52 15.89 -17.00
N THR A 13 -18.59 16.33 -17.66
CA THR A 13 -18.96 17.75 -17.65
C THR A 13 -19.28 18.22 -16.23
N ASN A 14 -20.02 17.43 -15.45
CA ASN A 14 -20.32 17.73 -14.05
C ASN A 14 -19.04 17.82 -13.21
N LEU A 15 -18.15 16.84 -13.34
CA LEU A 15 -16.86 16.82 -12.66
C LEU A 15 -16.01 18.06 -12.97
N LEU A 16 -15.91 18.42 -14.25
CA LEU A 16 -15.18 19.61 -14.69
C LEU A 16 -15.82 20.90 -14.16
N LEU A 17 -17.15 20.97 -14.10
CA LEU A 17 -17.87 22.12 -13.53
C LEU A 17 -17.61 22.25 -12.02
N ILE A 18 -17.65 21.15 -11.28
CA ILE A 18 -17.35 21.13 -9.84
C ILE A 18 -15.94 21.67 -9.57
N VAL A 19 -14.96 21.11 -10.26
CA VAL A 19 -13.55 21.48 -10.07
C VAL A 19 -13.33 22.94 -10.52
N SER A 20 -13.82 23.33 -11.69
CA SER A 20 -13.68 24.69 -12.23
C SER A 20 -14.33 25.72 -11.32
N TYR A 21 -15.52 25.44 -10.80
CA TYR A 21 -16.23 26.34 -9.88
C TYR A 21 -15.40 26.61 -8.60
N GLU A 22 -14.84 25.57 -7.98
CA GLU A 22 -14.03 25.75 -6.77
C GLU A 22 -12.70 26.47 -7.06
N PHE A 23 -12.09 26.25 -8.23
CA PHE A 23 -10.92 27.01 -8.65
C PHE A 23 -11.24 28.48 -8.88
N VAL A 24 -12.32 28.80 -9.60
CA VAL A 24 -12.76 30.21 -9.83
C VAL A 24 -13.02 30.88 -8.49
N LYS A 25 -13.77 30.24 -7.60
CA LYS A 25 -14.04 30.73 -6.25
C LYS A 25 -12.77 31.01 -5.45
N PHE A 26 -11.82 30.08 -5.51
CA PHE A 26 -10.51 30.21 -4.85
C PHE A 26 -9.72 31.40 -5.40
N TYR A 27 -9.62 31.56 -6.72
CA TYR A 27 -8.87 32.67 -7.33
C TYR A 27 -9.56 34.01 -7.10
N CYS A 28 -10.89 34.06 -7.14
CA CYS A 28 -11.64 35.28 -6.76
C CYS A 28 -11.34 35.66 -5.30
N LYS A 29 -11.42 34.70 -4.37
CA LYS A 29 -11.10 34.92 -2.96
C LYS A 29 -9.64 35.33 -2.77
N LYS A 30 -8.71 34.68 -3.46
CA LYS A 30 -7.28 35.02 -3.45
C LYS A 30 -7.04 36.47 -3.91
N SER A 31 -7.71 36.91 -4.97
CA SER A 31 -7.59 38.26 -5.47
C SER A 31 -8.16 39.31 -4.46
N ILE A 32 -9.33 39.05 -3.87
CA ILE A 32 -9.90 39.91 -2.84
C ILE A 32 -8.98 39.94 -1.62
N ASN A 33 -8.51 38.81 -1.14
CA ASN A 33 -7.64 38.71 0.02
C ASN A 33 -6.28 39.38 -0.20
N TYR A 34 -5.76 39.38 -1.42
CA TYR A 34 -4.55 40.13 -1.79
C TYR A 34 -4.72 41.62 -1.56
N PHE A 35 -5.87 42.20 -1.97
CA PHE A 35 -6.16 43.60 -1.74
C PHE A 35 -6.42 43.92 -0.27
N CYS A 36 -6.96 42.96 0.51
CA CYS A 36 -7.27 43.14 1.93
C CYS A 36 -6.12 42.67 2.85
N ASN A 37 -5.00 42.17 2.30
CA ASN A 37 -3.86 41.67 3.04
C ASN A 37 -4.20 40.44 3.94
N ILE A 38 -5.16 39.58 3.52
CA ILE A 38 -5.62 38.38 4.22
C ILE A 38 -4.99 37.16 3.61
N PRO A 39 -4.37 36.24 4.37
CA PRO A 39 -3.83 34.98 3.85
C PRO A 39 -4.92 34.13 3.21
N THR A 40 -4.64 33.54 2.05
CA THR A 40 -5.54 32.59 1.39
C THR A 40 -4.86 31.24 1.33
N TYR A 41 -5.45 30.26 1.97
CA TYR A 41 -4.87 28.93 2.10
C TYR A 41 -5.43 27.98 1.05
N ARG A 42 -4.54 27.27 0.35
CA ARG A 42 -4.88 26.22 -0.63
C ARG A 42 -5.63 25.05 -0.01
N LEU A 43 -5.44 24.82 1.29
CA LEU A 43 -6.14 23.80 2.05
C LEU A 43 -7.67 23.93 1.95
N GLU A 44 -8.22 25.15 1.91
CA GLU A 44 -9.67 25.37 1.76
C GLU A 44 -10.17 24.87 0.39
N LEU A 45 -9.40 25.11 -0.67
CA LEU A 45 -9.70 24.58 -2.01
C LEU A 45 -9.74 23.05 -2.00
N ILE A 46 -8.70 22.43 -1.43
CA ILE A 46 -8.59 20.96 -1.33
C ILE A 46 -9.77 20.40 -0.52
N LYS A 47 -10.11 21.01 0.61
CA LYS A 47 -11.27 20.61 1.43
C LYS A 47 -12.59 20.66 0.66
N ASN A 48 -12.81 21.70 -0.12
CA ASN A 48 -14.04 21.86 -0.86
C ASN A 48 -14.14 20.88 -2.03
N ILE A 49 -13.05 20.70 -2.78
CA ILE A 49 -13.01 19.76 -3.90
C ILE A 49 -13.19 18.32 -3.37
N SER A 50 -12.40 17.91 -2.40
CA SER A 50 -12.46 16.53 -1.89
C SER A 50 -13.84 16.19 -1.33
N LYS A 51 -14.46 17.11 -0.58
CA LYS A 51 -15.83 16.88 -0.05
C LYS A 51 -16.88 16.74 -1.16
N LYS A 52 -16.78 17.52 -2.23
CA LYS A 52 -17.73 17.43 -3.34
C LYS A 52 -17.52 16.17 -4.16
N LEU A 53 -16.26 15.82 -4.44
CA LEU A 53 -15.96 14.59 -5.18
C LEU A 53 -16.34 13.33 -4.39
N GLU A 54 -16.17 13.33 -3.06
CA GLU A 54 -16.67 12.28 -2.16
C GLU A 54 -18.19 12.07 -2.30
N GLN A 55 -18.96 13.16 -2.43
CA GLN A 55 -20.41 13.10 -2.61
C GLN A 55 -20.82 12.57 -3.99
N GLU A 56 -20.00 12.80 -5.02
CA GLU A 56 -20.27 12.27 -6.37
C GLU A 56 -19.95 10.77 -6.45
N ASN A 57 -18.76 10.37 -5.99
CA ASN A 57 -18.37 8.97 -5.93
C ASN A 57 -17.20 8.78 -4.93
N ILE A 58 -17.37 7.86 -4.00
CA ILE A 58 -16.37 7.55 -2.96
C ILE A 58 -15.02 7.11 -3.53
N VAL A 59 -14.98 6.56 -4.73
CA VAL A 59 -13.72 6.13 -5.40
C VAL A 59 -12.77 7.31 -5.65
N TYR A 60 -13.26 8.54 -5.84
CA TYR A 60 -12.38 9.71 -5.94
C TYR A 60 -11.52 9.92 -4.68
N VAL A 61 -12.01 9.50 -3.53
CA VAL A 61 -11.27 9.56 -2.26
C VAL A 61 -10.00 8.71 -2.31
N LYS A 62 -10.03 7.57 -3.03
CA LYS A 62 -8.84 6.71 -3.22
C LYS A 62 -7.73 7.43 -4.00
N ILE A 63 -8.12 8.26 -4.95
CA ILE A 63 -7.19 9.10 -5.71
C ILE A 63 -6.55 10.15 -4.79
N PHE A 64 -7.34 10.75 -3.89
CA PHE A 64 -6.80 11.67 -2.90
C PHE A 64 -5.83 10.99 -1.93
N GLN A 65 -6.12 9.76 -1.53
CA GLN A 65 -5.19 8.97 -0.72
C GLN A 65 -3.86 8.75 -1.45
N ALA A 66 -3.89 8.37 -2.73
CA ALA A 66 -2.68 8.23 -3.54
C ALA A 66 -1.89 9.54 -3.64
N LEU A 67 -2.58 10.68 -3.78
CA LEU A 67 -1.97 12.01 -3.80
C LEU A 67 -1.40 12.44 -2.44
N CYS A 68 -1.91 11.91 -1.31
CA CYS A 68 -1.43 12.27 0.02
C CYS A 68 0.06 11.99 0.23
N PHE A 69 0.62 11.02 -0.48
CA PHE A 69 2.01 10.63 -0.35
C PHE A 69 2.95 11.47 -1.21
N ASP A 70 2.43 12.35 -2.05
CA ASP A 70 3.23 13.24 -2.90
C ASP A 70 3.57 14.55 -2.16
N LYS A 71 4.80 14.61 -1.61
CA LYS A 71 5.30 15.77 -0.86
C LYS A 71 5.57 16.99 -1.74
N ASP A 72 5.72 16.80 -3.04
CA ASP A 72 6.00 17.89 -3.97
C ASP A 72 4.69 18.60 -4.37
N LEU A 73 3.57 17.90 -4.32
CA LEU A 73 2.26 18.43 -4.67
C LEU A 73 1.51 19.05 -3.47
N LEU A 74 1.67 18.50 -2.27
CA LEU A 74 0.87 18.86 -1.10
C LEU A 74 1.75 19.29 0.09
N SER A 75 1.31 20.29 0.82
CA SER A 75 1.89 20.66 2.12
C SER A 75 1.55 19.62 3.19
N SER A 76 2.33 19.58 4.27
CA SER A 76 2.08 18.67 5.39
C SER A 76 0.68 18.81 6.00
N GLU A 77 0.10 20.02 6.02
CA GLU A 77 -1.25 20.28 6.52
C GLU A 77 -2.31 19.72 5.55
N GLU A 78 -2.10 19.85 4.25
CA GLU A 78 -2.96 19.31 3.20
C GLU A 78 -2.93 17.78 3.19
N GLN A 79 -1.74 17.17 3.35
CA GLN A 79 -1.57 15.73 3.51
C GLN A 79 -2.31 15.22 4.75
N CYS A 80 -2.10 15.85 5.90
CA CYS A 80 -2.78 15.50 7.15
C CYS A 80 -4.33 15.54 7.01
N TYR A 81 -4.85 16.52 6.28
CA TYR A 81 -6.29 16.58 6.01
C TYR A 81 -6.79 15.41 5.17
N LEU A 82 -6.04 15.00 4.13
CA LEU A 82 -6.45 13.92 3.23
C LEU A 82 -6.25 12.54 3.88
N LEU A 83 -5.34 12.40 4.85
CA LEU A 83 -5.14 11.16 5.62
C LEU A 83 -6.41 10.75 6.42
N LYS A 84 -7.33 11.68 6.71
CA LYS A 84 -8.63 11.32 7.32
C LYS A 84 -9.44 10.30 6.52
N TYR A 85 -9.15 10.17 5.22
CA TYR A 85 -9.83 9.22 4.35
C TYR A 85 -9.18 7.82 4.34
N THR A 86 -8.11 7.61 5.11
CA THR A 86 -7.46 6.29 5.20
C THR A 86 -8.25 5.33 6.07
N ASP A 87 -8.85 5.83 7.17
CA ASP A 87 -9.55 5.02 8.15
C ASP A 87 -10.97 5.52 8.38
N ASN A 88 -11.91 4.59 8.57
CA ASN A 88 -13.27 4.87 8.97
C ASN A 88 -14.04 5.80 8.00
N VAL A 89 -14.03 5.43 6.73
CA VAL A 89 -14.72 6.17 5.66
C VAL A 89 -16.23 6.15 5.93
N PRO A 90 -16.96 7.26 5.77
CA PRO A 90 -18.41 7.26 5.88
C PRO A 90 -19.05 6.28 4.89
N TYR A 91 -20.11 5.60 5.31
CA TYR A 91 -20.88 4.71 4.46
C TYR A 91 -22.37 5.01 4.59
N ASP A 92 -23.13 4.67 3.54
CA ASP A 92 -24.58 4.64 3.56
C ASP A 92 -25.08 3.21 3.82
N THR A 93 -26.18 3.06 4.52
CA THR A 93 -26.78 1.73 4.80
C THR A 93 -27.20 0.99 3.54
N SER A 94 -27.47 1.70 2.43
CA SER A 94 -27.74 1.10 1.12
C SER A 94 -26.52 0.39 0.50
N GLU A 95 -25.29 0.68 0.99
CA GLU A 95 -24.06 0.01 0.57
C GLU A 95 -23.87 -1.36 1.22
N ILE A 96 -24.70 -1.72 2.20
CA ILE A 96 -24.71 -3.04 2.85
C ILE A 96 -25.57 -3.99 2.03
N ASP A 97 -25.03 -5.14 1.63
CA ASP A 97 -25.81 -6.22 1.02
C ASP A 97 -26.36 -7.15 2.12
N TYR A 98 -27.52 -6.77 2.67
CA TYR A 98 -28.17 -7.55 3.74
C TYR A 98 -28.58 -8.94 3.28
N ASP A 99 -28.97 -9.12 2.00
CA ASP A 99 -29.34 -10.44 1.45
C ASP A 99 -28.12 -11.38 1.44
N LEU A 100 -26.95 -10.84 1.19
CA LEU A 100 -25.71 -11.59 1.21
C LEU A 100 -25.30 -11.98 2.64
N LEU A 101 -25.50 -11.08 3.62
CA LEU A 101 -25.30 -11.40 5.04
C LEU A 101 -26.26 -12.46 5.54
N ASP A 102 -27.55 -12.42 5.14
CA ASP A 102 -28.54 -13.45 5.48
C ASP A 102 -28.14 -14.82 4.92
N LYS A 103 -27.65 -14.86 3.67
CA LYS A 103 -27.13 -16.09 3.06
C LYS A 103 -25.90 -16.63 3.79
N LEU A 104 -24.98 -15.76 4.23
CA LEU A 104 -23.81 -16.15 4.99
C LEU A 104 -24.22 -16.83 6.33
N GLU A 105 -25.13 -16.22 7.07
CA GLU A 105 -25.62 -16.75 8.35
C GLU A 105 -26.35 -18.09 8.17
N HIS A 106 -27.17 -18.20 7.11
CA HIS A 106 -27.90 -19.42 6.82
C HIS A 106 -26.99 -20.56 6.34
N ASP A 107 -26.08 -20.32 5.40
CA ASP A 107 -25.36 -21.36 4.69
C ASP A 107 -24.11 -21.85 5.44
N PHE A 108 -23.50 -21.00 6.27
CA PHE A 108 -22.23 -21.30 6.93
C PHE A 108 -22.27 -21.21 8.46
N SER A 109 -23.45 -20.97 9.02
CA SER A 109 -23.62 -20.85 10.49
C SER A 109 -22.66 -19.80 11.10
N ILE A 110 -22.38 -18.75 10.36
CA ILE A 110 -21.68 -17.56 10.88
C ILE A 110 -22.78 -16.65 11.45
N THR A 111 -22.66 -16.25 12.70
CA THR A 111 -23.61 -15.33 13.34
C THR A 111 -22.94 -13.98 13.52
N LEU A 112 -23.48 -12.94 12.91
CA LEU A 112 -22.97 -11.59 13.11
C LEU A 112 -23.35 -11.08 14.50
N THR A 113 -22.40 -10.48 15.21
CA THR A 113 -22.64 -9.86 16.52
C THR A 113 -23.57 -8.65 16.38
N ASN A 114 -23.34 -7.87 15.31
CA ASN A 114 -24.18 -6.73 14.95
C ASN A 114 -24.19 -6.61 13.40
N ARG A 115 -25.30 -6.11 12.85
CA ARG A 115 -25.42 -5.80 11.41
C ARG A 115 -24.95 -4.39 11.04
N THR A 116 -24.35 -3.69 11.99
CA THR A 116 -23.64 -2.43 11.76
C THR A 116 -22.15 -2.73 11.61
N PRO A 117 -21.48 -2.26 10.55
CA PRO A 117 -20.05 -2.46 10.39
C PRO A 117 -19.25 -1.88 11.58
N ILE A 118 -18.25 -2.60 12.04
CA ILE A 118 -17.30 -2.14 13.07
C ILE A 118 -16.20 -1.25 12.47
N ASN A 119 -15.97 -1.39 11.16
CA ASN A 119 -15.07 -0.53 10.39
C ASN A 119 -15.55 -0.42 8.94
N CYS A 120 -15.20 0.67 8.28
CA CYS A 120 -15.56 0.93 6.91
C CYS A 120 -14.38 1.50 6.13
N GLY A 121 -13.94 0.75 5.12
CA GLY A 121 -13.01 1.22 4.10
C GLY A 121 -13.72 1.85 2.91
N ILE A 122 -12.95 2.19 1.88
CA ILE A 122 -13.49 2.73 0.62
C ILE A 122 -14.27 1.65 -0.13
N VAL A 123 -13.70 0.46 -0.25
CA VAL A 123 -14.25 -0.63 -1.05
C VAL A 123 -15.08 -1.63 -0.24
N GLY A 124 -14.84 -1.75 1.06
CA GLY A 124 -15.44 -2.79 1.89
C GLY A 124 -15.87 -2.33 3.27
N LEU A 125 -16.74 -3.14 3.84
CA LEU A 125 -17.30 -3.04 5.18
C LEU A 125 -16.80 -4.21 6.02
N VAL A 126 -16.52 -3.97 7.29
CA VAL A 126 -16.02 -5.00 8.23
C VAL A 126 -17.02 -5.20 9.35
N PHE A 127 -17.38 -6.44 9.57
CA PHE A 127 -18.29 -6.85 10.65
C PHE A 127 -17.57 -7.85 11.57
N ASP A 128 -17.99 -7.93 12.81
CA ASP A 128 -17.63 -8.97 13.75
C ASP A 128 -18.71 -10.04 13.87
N GLY A 129 -18.31 -11.26 14.13
CA GLY A 129 -19.22 -12.38 14.27
C GLY A 129 -18.59 -13.58 14.99
N LEU A 130 -19.36 -14.65 15.03
CA LEU A 130 -18.98 -15.94 15.63
C LEU A 130 -19.18 -17.05 14.61
N ASP A 131 -18.25 -18.00 14.57
CA ASP A 131 -18.44 -19.24 13.83
C ASP A 131 -19.30 -20.25 14.61
N SER A 132 -19.61 -21.39 14.00
CA SER A 132 -20.40 -22.48 14.62
C SER A 132 -19.81 -23.05 15.94
N SER A 133 -18.53 -22.78 16.19
CA SER A 133 -17.82 -23.18 17.41
C SER A 133 -17.68 -22.03 18.43
N ASN A 134 -18.35 -20.91 18.20
CA ASN A 134 -18.27 -19.67 18.98
C ASN A 134 -16.86 -19.01 18.95
N ASN A 135 -16.02 -19.29 17.95
CA ASN A 135 -14.80 -18.53 17.76
C ASN A 135 -15.15 -17.19 17.11
N LYS A 136 -14.43 -16.14 17.54
CA LYS A 136 -14.59 -14.80 16.96
C LYS A 136 -14.05 -14.77 15.53
N VAL A 137 -14.85 -14.24 14.62
CA VAL A 137 -14.49 -14.04 13.22
C VAL A 137 -14.70 -12.60 12.79
N ILE A 138 -13.97 -12.20 11.77
CA ILE A 138 -14.15 -10.95 11.02
C ILE A 138 -14.77 -11.31 9.68
N VAL A 139 -15.79 -10.56 9.29
CA VAL A 139 -16.43 -10.65 7.98
C VAL A 139 -16.15 -9.36 7.22
N LYS A 140 -15.32 -9.42 6.19
CA LYS A 140 -15.17 -8.34 5.22
C LYS A 140 -16.18 -8.55 4.10
N MET A 141 -16.91 -7.51 3.75
CA MET A 141 -17.89 -7.50 2.66
C MET A 141 -17.60 -6.35 1.72
N LEU A 142 -17.57 -6.60 0.41
CA LEU A 142 -17.53 -5.51 -0.56
C LEU A 142 -18.81 -4.67 -0.46
N LYS A 143 -18.66 -3.36 -0.54
CA LYS A 143 -19.81 -2.45 -0.65
C LYS A 143 -20.62 -2.78 -1.89
N LYS A 144 -21.94 -2.69 -1.77
CA LYS A 144 -22.84 -2.92 -2.90
C LYS A 144 -22.50 -1.97 -4.05
N ASP A 145 -22.45 -2.53 -5.26
CA ASP A 145 -22.15 -1.81 -6.52
C ASP A 145 -20.77 -1.11 -6.58
N ILE A 146 -19.84 -1.43 -5.66
CA ILE A 146 -18.53 -0.77 -5.61
C ILE A 146 -17.72 -0.96 -6.90
N LEU A 147 -17.80 -2.15 -7.51
CA LEU A 147 -17.08 -2.44 -8.76
C LEU A 147 -17.58 -1.54 -9.89
N GLN A 148 -18.91 -1.34 -10.00
CA GLN A 148 -19.49 -0.43 -11.00
C GLN A 148 -19.07 1.02 -10.72
N LYS A 149 -19.16 1.46 -9.46
CA LYS A 149 -18.72 2.81 -9.05
C LYS A 149 -17.25 3.05 -9.40
N PHE A 150 -16.43 2.02 -9.24
CA PHE A 150 -15.00 2.07 -9.57
C PHE A 150 -14.78 2.20 -11.08
N THR A 151 -15.38 1.31 -11.88
CA THR A 151 -15.29 1.32 -13.34
C THR A 151 -15.72 2.66 -13.90
N ASP A 152 -16.83 3.20 -13.42
CA ASP A 152 -17.34 4.50 -13.83
C ASP A 152 -16.33 5.63 -13.64
N VAL A 153 -15.70 5.70 -12.47
CA VAL A 153 -14.71 6.76 -12.16
C VAL A 153 -13.44 6.58 -12.98
N PHE A 154 -12.98 5.34 -13.17
CA PHE A 154 -11.79 5.08 -13.97
C PHE A 154 -11.98 5.43 -15.43
N ASP A 155 -13.11 5.07 -16.03
CA ASP A 155 -13.46 5.45 -17.40
C ASP A 155 -13.47 6.97 -17.57
N GLU A 156 -14.05 7.70 -16.63
CA GLU A 156 -14.06 9.16 -16.63
C GLU A 156 -12.65 9.76 -16.58
N LEU A 157 -11.81 9.26 -15.66
CA LEU A 157 -10.45 9.76 -15.50
C LEU A 157 -9.56 9.42 -16.68
N LEU A 158 -9.69 8.23 -17.25
CA LEU A 158 -9.00 7.84 -18.48
C LEU A 158 -9.41 8.76 -19.63
N TYR A 159 -10.72 9.02 -19.79
CA TYR A 159 -11.21 9.91 -20.85
C TYR A 159 -10.66 11.34 -20.68
N ILE A 160 -10.69 11.87 -19.46
CA ILE A 160 -10.10 13.18 -19.14
C ILE A 160 -8.59 13.19 -19.46
N SER A 161 -7.87 12.13 -19.09
CA SER A 161 -6.43 12.03 -19.35
C SER A 161 -6.11 12.02 -20.84
N TYR A 162 -6.94 11.36 -21.68
CA TYR A 162 -6.80 11.36 -23.13
C TYR A 162 -7.04 12.75 -23.75
N ILE A 163 -7.96 13.55 -23.20
CA ILE A 163 -8.16 14.94 -23.65
C ILE A 163 -6.98 15.79 -23.19
N CYS A 164 -6.57 15.66 -21.95
CA CYS A 164 -5.51 16.47 -21.35
C CYS A 164 -4.10 16.18 -21.89
N LYS A 165 -3.87 15.04 -22.59
CA LYS A 165 -2.57 14.74 -23.22
C LYS A 165 -2.10 15.76 -24.24
N TYR A 166 -3.01 16.58 -24.78
CA TYR A 166 -2.67 17.66 -25.69
C TYR A 166 -2.13 18.92 -24.98
N ILE A 167 -2.21 18.99 -23.65
CA ILE A 167 -1.64 20.07 -22.85
C ILE A 167 -0.20 19.67 -22.50
N PRO A 168 0.85 20.42 -22.96
CA PRO A 168 2.24 20.00 -22.85
C PRO A 168 2.68 19.68 -21.42
N TYR A 169 2.25 20.47 -20.43
CA TYR A 169 2.56 20.25 -19.02
C TYR A 169 1.95 18.94 -18.49
N ILE A 170 0.70 18.65 -18.83
CA ILE A 170 -0.01 17.44 -18.36
C ILE A 170 0.56 16.18 -19.03
N LYS A 171 0.95 16.30 -20.31
CA LYS A 171 1.60 15.21 -21.04
C LYS A 171 2.88 14.71 -20.33
N SER A 172 3.65 15.63 -19.75
CA SER A 172 4.88 15.27 -19.02
C SER A 172 4.64 14.47 -17.75
N LEU A 173 3.45 14.56 -17.15
CA LEU A 173 3.06 13.85 -15.93
C LEU A 173 2.67 12.38 -16.16
N LYS A 174 2.58 11.91 -17.42
CA LYS A 174 2.22 10.53 -17.79
C LYS A 174 0.97 10.01 -17.05
N ILE A 175 -0.03 10.89 -16.81
CA ILE A 175 -1.21 10.61 -15.99
C ILE A 175 -1.96 9.36 -16.45
N THR A 176 -2.09 9.16 -17.77
CA THR A 176 -2.79 7.97 -18.32
C THR A 176 -2.09 6.67 -17.87
N LYS A 177 -0.75 6.62 -17.92
CA LYS A 177 -0.01 5.44 -17.46
C LYS A 177 -0.20 5.25 -15.96
N MET A 178 -0.08 6.31 -15.18
CA MET A 178 -0.26 6.27 -13.73
C MET A 178 -1.67 5.77 -13.34
N LEU A 179 -2.72 6.18 -14.07
CA LEU A 179 -4.08 5.69 -13.84
C LEU A 179 -4.17 4.20 -14.12
N LEU A 180 -3.68 3.74 -15.29
CA LEU A 180 -3.74 2.32 -15.66
C LEU A 180 -2.95 1.42 -14.68
N ASP A 181 -1.77 1.85 -14.26
CA ASP A 181 -0.95 1.11 -13.29
C ASP A 181 -1.66 1.00 -11.92
N ASN A 182 -2.42 2.03 -11.50
CA ASN A 182 -3.18 2.01 -10.25
C ASN A 182 -4.52 1.27 -10.36
N GLU A 183 -5.11 1.17 -11.55
CA GLU A 183 -6.37 0.43 -11.77
C GLU A 183 -6.25 -1.02 -11.34
N GLU A 184 -5.21 -1.71 -11.78
CA GLU A 184 -4.97 -3.10 -11.43
C GLU A 184 -4.80 -3.30 -9.92
N ILE A 185 -4.06 -2.42 -9.25
CA ILE A 185 -3.85 -2.48 -7.80
C ILE A 185 -5.20 -2.36 -7.07
N LEU A 186 -6.05 -1.44 -7.50
CA LEU A 186 -7.34 -1.21 -6.87
C LEU A 186 -8.35 -2.32 -7.17
N LEU A 187 -8.35 -2.87 -8.39
CA LEU A 187 -9.15 -4.04 -8.74
C LEU A 187 -8.75 -5.26 -7.91
N ASN A 188 -7.45 -5.46 -7.68
CA ASN A 188 -6.95 -6.55 -6.85
C ASN A 188 -7.43 -6.44 -5.39
N GLN A 189 -7.62 -5.23 -4.85
CA GLN A 189 -8.19 -5.01 -3.51
C GLN A 189 -9.68 -5.42 -3.40
N MET A 190 -10.37 -5.53 -4.52
CA MET A 190 -11.77 -5.99 -4.60
C MET A 190 -11.90 -7.49 -4.89
N ASP A 191 -10.79 -8.20 -5.05
CA ASP A 191 -10.76 -9.65 -5.30
C ASP A 191 -10.37 -10.38 -4.01
N PHE A 192 -11.36 -10.73 -3.21
CA PHE A 192 -11.15 -11.46 -1.96
C PHE A 192 -10.57 -12.86 -2.13
N ILE A 193 -10.69 -13.49 -3.32
CA ILE A 193 -10.02 -14.78 -3.59
C ILE A 193 -8.50 -14.56 -3.57
N LYS A 194 -8.01 -13.48 -4.18
CA LYS A 194 -6.57 -13.15 -4.14
C LYS A 194 -6.09 -12.83 -2.73
N GLU A 195 -6.93 -12.15 -1.92
CA GLU A 195 -6.60 -11.89 -0.52
C GLU A 195 -6.50 -13.19 0.30
N VAL A 196 -7.43 -14.13 0.11
CA VAL A 196 -7.37 -15.48 0.72
C VAL A 196 -6.08 -16.20 0.32
N GLU A 197 -5.77 -16.25 -0.97
CA GLU A 197 -4.56 -16.89 -1.48
C GLU A 197 -3.29 -16.25 -0.89
N ALA A 198 -3.25 -14.93 -0.78
CA ALA A 198 -2.15 -14.22 -0.16
C ALA A 198 -1.97 -14.63 1.31
N ILE A 199 -3.03 -14.64 2.12
CA ILE A 199 -3.00 -15.06 3.54
C ILE A 199 -2.45 -16.48 3.66
N GLU A 200 -2.93 -17.41 2.84
CA GLU A 200 -2.48 -18.81 2.85
C GLU A 200 -0.99 -18.94 2.48
N ILE A 201 -0.53 -18.19 1.47
CA ILE A 201 0.88 -18.14 1.08
C ILE A 201 1.75 -17.63 2.22
N PHE A 202 1.38 -16.50 2.84
CA PHE A 202 2.13 -15.95 3.98
C PHE A 202 2.14 -16.92 5.17
N THR A 203 1.00 -17.50 5.53
CA THR A 203 0.89 -18.51 6.59
C THR A 203 1.83 -19.70 6.34
N LYS A 204 1.88 -20.19 5.12
CA LYS A 204 2.78 -21.31 4.71
C LYS A 204 4.25 -20.91 4.77
N LYS A 205 4.60 -19.71 4.30
CA LYS A 205 5.99 -19.23 4.24
C LYS A 205 6.55 -18.94 5.63
N TYR A 206 5.74 -18.42 6.53
CA TYR A 206 6.14 -18.06 7.89
C TYR A 206 5.83 -19.15 8.93
N LYS A 207 5.42 -20.36 8.55
CA LYS A 207 5.00 -21.45 9.47
C LYS A 207 5.98 -21.78 10.59
N ASN A 208 7.28 -21.54 10.38
CA ASN A 208 8.34 -21.78 11.36
C ASN A 208 8.67 -20.54 12.21
N ASN A 209 8.08 -19.39 11.92
CA ASN A 209 8.31 -18.13 12.61
C ASN A 209 7.15 -17.86 13.56
N LYS A 210 7.26 -18.36 14.79
CA LYS A 210 6.19 -18.31 15.81
C LYS A 210 5.86 -16.90 16.31
N GLU A 211 6.71 -15.93 16.02
CA GLU A 211 6.52 -14.52 16.31
C GLU A 211 5.48 -13.84 15.40
N TYR A 212 5.05 -14.50 14.29
CA TYR A 212 4.04 -13.93 13.39
C TYR A 212 2.77 -14.77 13.39
N LYS A 213 1.64 -14.09 13.52
CA LYS A 213 0.32 -14.69 13.46
C LYS A 213 -0.46 -14.11 12.27
N PHE A 214 -1.07 -15.01 11.51
CA PHE A 214 -1.95 -14.68 10.37
C PHE A 214 -3.34 -15.24 10.64
N PRO A 215 -4.41 -14.59 10.15
CA PRO A 215 -5.75 -15.08 10.36
C PRO A 215 -5.98 -16.38 9.58
N ARG A 216 -6.64 -17.35 10.21
CA ARG A 216 -7.20 -18.49 9.47
C ARG A 216 -8.37 -17.98 8.64
N VAL A 217 -8.42 -18.35 7.35
CA VAL A 217 -9.49 -17.96 6.42
C VAL A 217 -10.50 -19.10 6.23
N TYR A 218 -11.75 -18.73 5.96
CA TYR A 218 -12.84 -19.65 5.59
C TYR A 218 -13.00 -19.60 4.07
N ARG A 219 -12.07 -20.21 3.36
CA ARG A 219 -11.93 -20.15 1.90
C ARG A 219 -13.21 -20.49 1.15
N GLU A 220 -13.93 -21.52 1.62
CA GLU A 220 -15.18 -21.99 1.03
C GLU A 220 -16.27 -20.93 0.97
N ILE A 221 -16.26 -19.96 1.90
CA ILE A 221 -17.21 -18.84 1.92
C ILE A 221 -16.88 -17.88 0.79
N THR A 222 -15.60 -17.51 0.64
CA THR A 222 -15.16 -16.60 -0.41
C THR A 222 -15.30 -17.22 -1.81
N GLU A 223 -15.04 -18.53 -1.95
CA GLU A 223 -15.26 -19.25 -3.21
C GLU A 223 -16.74 -19.29 -3.62
N LYS A 224 -17.66 -19.38 -2.65
CA LYS A 224 -19.09 -19.35 -2.92
C LYS A 224 -19.63 -17.95 -3.16
N TYR A 225 -19.15 -16.99 -2.38
CA TYR A 225 -19.61 -15.61 -2.38
C TYR A 225 -18.40 -14.68 -2.56
N GLY A 226 -17.98 -14.41 -3.78
CA GLY A 226 -16.77 -13.63 -4.07
C GLY A 226 -16.68 -12.26 -3.39
N ASN A 227 -17.82 -11.72 -2.96
CA ASN A 227 -17.93 -10.43 -2.26
C ASN A 227 -17.78 -10.55 -0.73
N LEU A 228 -17.53 -11.75 -0.18
CA LEU A 228 -17.31 -11.99 1.24
C LEU A 228 -15.96 -12.64 1.51
N LEU A 229 -15.27 -12.15 2.53
CA LEU A 229 -14.10 -12.79 3.12
C LEU A 229 -14.34 -12.96 4.61
N VAL A 230 -14.35 -14.21 5.08
CA VAL A 230 -14.45 -14.53 6.51
C VAL A 230 -13.13 -15.07 7.01
N MET A 231 -12.66 -14.55 8.13
CA MET A 231 -11.39 -14.94 8.73
C MET A 231 -11.41 -14.87 10.25
N GLU A 232 -10.45 -15.53 10.89
CA GLU A 232 -10.23 -15.46 12.33
C GLU A 232 -10.04 -13.99 12.78
N ASN A 233 -10.69 -13.64 13.89
CA ASN A 233 -10.46 -12.34 14.51
C ASN A 233 -9.11 -12.34 15.24
N ILE A 234 -8.11 -11.70 14.66
CA ILE A 234 -6.82 -11.45 15.29
C ILE A 234 -6.98 -10.30 16.29
N THR A 235 -6.68 -10.55 17.55
CA THR A 235 -6.76 -9.55 18.63
C THR A 235 -5.39 -9.33 19.24
N GLY A 236 -5.07 -8.11 19.65
CA GLY A 236 -3.81 -7.73 20.26
C GLY A 236 -3.81 -6.25 20.62
N LEU A 237 -2.67 -5.71 21.04
CA LEU A 237 -2.47 -4.28 21.24
C LEU A 237 -2.44 -3.59 19.88
N GLN A 238 -3.10 -2.45 19.79
CA GLN A 238 -3.02 -1.57 18.62
C GLN A 238 -1.84 -0.61 18.73
N PHE A 239 -1.50 0.06 17.66
CA PHE A 239 -0.37 1.00 17.64
C PHE A 239 -0.48 2.09 18.72
N LYS A 240 -1.68 2.66 18.93
CA LYS A 240 -1.95 3.65 19.99
C LYS A 240 -1.62 3.14 21.40
N ASP A 241 -1.74 1.82 21.63
CA ASP A 241 -1.44 1.21 22.93
C ASP A 241 0.09 1.04 23.09
N ILE A 242 0.79 0.82 21.95
CA ILE A 242 2.26 0.66 21.91
C ILE A 242 2.96 2.00 22.14
N GLU A 243 2.40 3.12 21.71
CA GLU A 243 2.98 4.45 21.94
C GLU A 243 3.22 4.77 23.41
N LEU A 244 2.45 4.13 24.29
CA LEU A 244 2.52 4.29 25.75
C LEU A 244 3.53 3.36 26.43
N LEU A 245 4.16 2.44 25.69
CA LEU A 245 5.10 1.46 26.24
C LEU A 245 6.53 2.01 26.26
N ASP A 246 7.38 1.30 27.02
CA ASP A 246 8.81 1.62 27.10
C ASP A 246 9.50 1.54 25.73
N GLU A 247 10.48 2.40 25.49
CA GLU A 247 11.25 2.44 24.25
C GLU A 247 11.85 1.08 23.88
N THR A 248 12.36 0.32 24.88
CA THR A 248 12.91 -1.01 24.65
C THR A 248 11.90 -1.99 24.06
N VAL A 249 10.62 -1.88 24.44
CA VAL A 249 9.54 -2.72 23.92
C VAL A 249 9.19 -2.27 22.49
N LYS A 250 9.14 -0.98 22.26
CA LYS A 250 8.90 -0.42 20.90
C LYS A 250 10.00 -0.81 19.93
N GLU A 251 11.27 -0.79 20.37
CA GLU A 251 12.41 -1.24 19.56
C GLU A 251 12.33 -2.73 19.19
N GLU A 252 11.87 -3.61 20.09
CA GLU A 252 11.67 -5.02 19.75
C GLU A 252 10.52 -5.20 18.74
N PHE A 253 9.44 -4.43 18.83
CA PHE A 253 8.38 -4.45 17.81
C PHE A 253 8.86 -3.88 16.48
N ALA A 254 9.66 -2.82 16.47
CA ALA A 254 10.31 -2.32 15.27
C ALA A 254 11.23 -3.37 14.63
N TYR A 255 11.99 -4.10 15.44
CA TYR A 255 12.82 -5.21 14.99
C TYR A 255 11.98 -6.30 14.32
N LEU A 256 10.89 -6.75 14.95
CA LEU A 256 10.00 -7.77 14.39
C LEU A 256 9.35 -7.32 13.09
N LEU A 257 8.90 -6.07 13.02
CA LEU A 257 8.30 -5.48 11.82
C LEU A 257 9.28 -5.48 10.64
N ASN A 258 10.50 -4.98 10.88
CA ASN A 258 11.55 -4.98 9.86
C ASN A 258 11.99 -6.40 9.48
N LYS A 259 12.12 -7.30 10.46
CA LYS A 259 12.42 -8.72 10.20
C LYS A 259 11.34 -9.36 9.32
N PHE A 260 10.06 -9.10 9.58
CA PHE A 260 8.97 -9.57 8.73
C PHE A 260 9.15 -9.10 7.29
N ALA A 261 9.30 -7.80 7.08
CA ALA A 261 9.42 -7.22 5.74
C ALA A 261 10.67 -7.73 4.99
N ILE A 262 11.83 -7.75 5.62
CA ILE A 262 13.10 -8.17 5.02
C ILE A 262 13.10 -9.69 4.75
N LEU A 263 12.66 -10.50 5.71
CA LEU A 263 12.57 -11.96 5.56
C LEU A 263 11.62 -12.34 4.41
N GLY A 264 10.47 -11.68 4.33
CA GLY A 264 9.50 -11.84 3.25
C GLY A 264 10.12 -11.54 1.89
N THR A 265 10.74 -10.38 1.76
CA THR A 265 11.31 -9.89 0.50
C THR A 265 12.49 -10.75 0.04
N LEU A 266 13.44 -11.03 0.94
CA LEU A 266 14.72 -11.65 0.54
C LEU A 266 14.68 -13.19 0.51
N PHE A 267 13.88 -13.82 1.38
CA PHE A 267 13.93 -15.28 1.55
C PHE A 267 12.63 -15.99 1.17
N HIS A 268 11.49 -15.37 1.40
CA HIS A 268 10.19 -16.02 1.16
C HIS A 268 9.55 -15.68 -0.17
N SER A 269 10.04 -14.65 -0.89
CA SER A 269 9.44 -14.11 -2.12
C SER A 269 7.99 -13.69 -1.91
N VAL A 270 7.71 -13.02 -0.79
CA VAL A 270 6.40 -12.45 -0.45
C VAL A 270 6.59 -11.06 0.14
N ILE A 271 5.87 -10.09 -0.35
CA ILE A 271 5.93 -8.70 0.08
C ILE A 271 4.52 -8.25 0.43
N HIS A 272 4.33 -7.80 1.66
CA HIS A 272 3.11 -7.11 2.08
C HIS A 272 3.25 -5.63 1.73
N CYS A 273 2.53 -5.17 0.72
CA CYS A 273 2.73 -3.83 0.16
C CYS A 273 1.97 -2.73 0.92
N ASP A 274 1.20 -3.08 1.94
CA ASP A 274 0.39 -2.14 2.73
C ASP A 274 0.58 -2.34 4.25
N LEU A 275 1.83 -2.46 4.70
CA LEU A 275 2.18 -2.75 6.10
C LEU A 275 2.19 -1.47 6.95
N HIS A 276 1.01 -0.93 7.24
CA HIS A 276 0.83 0.25 8.10
C HIS A 276 0.27 -0.14 9.48
N SER A 277 0.22 0.84 10.39
CA SER A 277 -0.19 0.62 11.79
C SER A 277 -1.59 0.04 11.99
N GLY A 278 -2.50 0.25 11.03
CA GLY A 278 -3.86 -0.33 11.05
C GLY A 278 -3.91 -1.81 10.71
N ASN A 279 -2.87 -2.35 10.06
CA ASN A 279 -2.81 -3.75 9.61
C ASN A 279 -1.96 -4.65 10.51
N VAL A 280 -1.48 -4.12 11.66
CA VAL A 280 -0.60 -4.85 12.59
C VAL A 280 -1.14 -4.79 14.00
N PHE A 281 -1.29 -5.95 14.63
CA PHE A 281 -1.52 -6.11 16.06
C PHE A 281 -0.23 -6.55 16.75
N PHE A 282 -0.05 -6.16 18.01
CA PHE A 282 1.14 -6.43 18.79
C PHE A 282 0.82 -7.34 19.98
N TYR A 283 1.67 -8.31 20.22
CA TYR A 283 1.52 -9.27 21.32
C TYR A 283 2.69 -9.18 22.30
N ILE A 284 2.37 -9.21 23.59
CA ILE A 284 3.33 -9.40 24.68
C ILE A 284 2.90 -10.69 25.40
N ASN A 285 3.68 -11.75 25.25
CA ASN A 285 3.42 -13.03 25.88
C ASN A 285 4.05 -13.03 27.28
N ASN A 286 3.19 -12.92 28.29
CA ASN A 286 3.63 -12.91 29.70
C ASN A 286 3.86 -14.33 30.25
N GLU A 287 3.47 -15.37 29.53
CA GLU A 287 3.64 -16.75 29.96
C GLU A 287 5.02 -17.28 29.55
N THR A 288 5.97 -17.16 30.46
CA THR A 288 7.18 -18.00 30.47
C THR A 288 6.80 -19.38 31.01
N ASN A 289 6.06 -20.17 30.24
CA ASN A 289 5.96 -21.60 30.51
C ASN A 289 7.30 -22.25 30.19
N SER A 290 8.11 -22.36 31.25
CA SER A 290 9.50 -22.69 31.31
C SER A 290 9.85 -24.14 31.02
N ILE A 291 9.09 -24.88 30.22
CA ILE A 291 9.42 -26.27 29.90
C ILE A 291 9.87 -26.48 28.45
N ASN A 292 9.48 -25.60 27.53
CA ASN A 292 10.00 -25.67 26.15
C ASN A 292 10.16 -24.27 25.57
N ASN A 293 11.25 -23.59 25.66
CA ASN A 293 11.62 -22.26 25.12
C ASN A 293 11.05 -21.85 23.72
N GLU A 294 9.79 -22.14 23.42
CA GLU A 294 9.21 -22.11 22.09
C GLU A 294 8.30 -20.89 21.79
N VAL A 295 7.97 -20.06 22.77
CA VAL A 295 7.11 -18.89 22.54
C VAL A 295 7.95 -17.63 22.61
N SER A 296 7.97 -16.86 21.53
CA SER A 296 8.60 -15.53 21.53
C SER A 296 7.86 -14.61 22.50
N LYS A 297 8.63 -13.83 23.31
CA LYS A 297 8.06 -12.84 24.24
C LYS A 297 7.22 -11.80 23.51
N TYR A 298 7.61 -11.43 22.32
CA TYR A 298 6.92 -10.44 21.49
C TYR A 298 6.50 -11.08 20.18
N GLY A 299 5.39 -10.62 19.62
CA GLY A 299 4.90 -11.09 18.33
C GLY A 299 4.04 -10.07 17.62
N LEU A 300 3.82 -10.32 16.33
CA LEU A 300 2.97 -9.51 15.46
C LEU A 300 1.84 -10.34 14.87
N GLY A 301 0.62 -9.81 14.91
CA GLY A 301 -0.52 -10.30 14.14
C GLY A 301 -0.69 -9.42 12.91
N ILE A 302 -0.65 -10.00 11.73
CA ILE A 302 -0.73 -9.27 10.46
C ILE A 302 -2.06 -9.57 9.82
N ILE A 303 -2.78 -8.53 9.46
CA ILE A 303 -4.09 -8.59 8.82
C ILE A 303 -4.08 -7.77 7.54
N ASP A 304 -5.10 -7.94 6.70
CA ASP A 304 -5.30 -7.23 5.44
C ASP A 304 -4.21 -7.48 4.40
N PHE A 305 -4.45 -8.47 3.54
CA PHE A 305 -3.52 -8.91 2.49
C PHE A 305 -4.01 -8.51 1.09
N GLY A 306 -4.86 -7.48 1.01
CA GLY A 306 -5.42 -6.97 -0.25
C GLY A 306 -4.37 -6.42 -1.22
N ILE A 307 -3.20 -5.98 -0.73
CA ILE A 307 -2.08 -5.55 -1.57
C ILE A 307 -0.83 -6.33 -1.21
N CYS A 308 -0.54 -7.36 -1.97
CA CYS A 308 0.67 -8.16 -1.84
C CYS A 308 1.39 -8.31 -3.18
N CYS A 309 2.69 -8.58 -3.13
CA CYS A 309 3.51 -8.90 -4.29
C CYS A 309 4.27 -10.21 -4.05
N PHE A 310 4.37 -11.02 -5.10
CA PHE A 310 5.02 -12.34 -5.08
C PHE A 310 6.15 -12.38 -6.10
N PRO A 311 7.33 -11.81 -5.79
CA PRO A 311 8.45 -11.72 -6.71
C PRO A 311 8.88 -13.11 -7.21
N ASN A 312 9.16 -13.23 -8.49
CA ASN A 312 9.81 -14.41 -9.02
C ASN A 312 11.27 -14.51 -8.51
N LYS A 313 11.91 -15.66 -8.72
CA LYS A 313 13.28 -15.92 -8.23
C LYS A 313 14.30 -14.88 -8.73
N LYS A 314 14.15 -14.39 -9.95
CA LYS A 314 15.05 -13.41 -10.54
C LYS A 314 14.92 -12.04 -9.84
N ASN A 315 13.69 -11.59 -9.64
CA ASN A 315 13.41 -10.35 -8.91
C ASN A 315 13.84 -10.46 -7.44
N GLN A 316 13.61 -11.60 -6.79
CA GLN A 316 14.09 -11.86 -5.44
C GLN A 316 15.62 -11.71 -5.34
N ASN A 317 16.37 -12.24 -6.31
CA ASN A 317 17.83 -12.09 -6.34
C ASN A 317 18.25 -10.64 -6.52
N ALA A 318 17.58 -9.89 -7.39
CA ALA A 318 17.84 -8.47 -7.56
C ALA A 318 17.55 -7.66 -6.28
N TYR A 319 16.50 -8.02 -5.54
CA TYR A 319 16.18 -7.38 -4.26
C TYR A 319 17.22 -7.73 -3.19
N TYR A 320 17.75 -8.97 -3.21
CA TYR A 320 18.86 -9.33 -2.34
C TYR A 320 20.11 -8.48 -2.64
N ILE A 321 20.48 -8.30 -3.91
CA ILE A 321 21.56 -7.38 -4.33
C ILE A 321 21.29 -5.97 -3.80
N PHE A 322 20.09 -5.45 -3.98
CA PHE A 322 19.73 -4.10 -3.55
C PHE A 322 19.86 -3.91 -2.03
N PHE A 323 19.29 -4.80 -1.23
CA PHE A 323 19.30 -4.66 0.24
C PHE A 323 20.63 -5.06 0.86
N ASN A 324 21.15 -6.24 0.50
CA ASN A 324 22.31 -6.82 1.14
C ASN A 324 23.61 -6.26 0.60
N ASP A 325 23.77 -6.24 -0.71
CA ASP A 325 25.03 -5.80 -1.30
C ASP A 325 25.12 -4.26 -1.34
N ILE A 326 24.14 -3.59 -1.94
CA ILE A 326 24.20 -2.14 -2.14
C ILE A 326 23.89 -1.38 -0.85
N HIS A 327 22.75 -1.62 -0.21
CA HIS A 327 22.34 -0.81 0.96
C HIS A 327 23.17 -1.16 2.22
N TYR A 328 23.34 -2.45 2.51
CA TYR A 328 24.03 -2.89 3.73
C TYR A 328 25.55 -2.88 3.60
N LYS A 329 26.12 -3.52 2.54
CA LYS A 329 27.57 -3.67 2.34
C LYS A 329 28.21 -2.52 1.55
N GLN A 330 27.42 -1.67 0.86
CA GLN A 330 27.89 -0.64 -0.10
C GLN A 330 28.76 -1.26 -1.21
N ASP A 331 28.43 -2.49 -1.63
CA ASP A 331 29.06 -3.22 -2.73
C ASP A 331 28.20 -3.11 -4.00
N TYR A 332 28.76 -2.54 -5.05
CA TYR A 332 28.10 -2.27 -6.33
C TYR A 332 28.52 -3.25 -7.44
N SER A 333 29.25 -4.32 -7.11
CA SER A 333 29.78 -5.26 -8.10
C SER A 333 28.69 -5.94 -8.95
N ASN A 334 27.51 -6.17 -8.39
CA ASN A 334 26.37 -6.80 -9.03
C ASN A 334 25.30 -5.80 -9.53
N ILE A 335 25.62 -4.52 -9.64
CA ILE A 335 24.66 -3.45 -9.98
C ILE A 335 24.00 -3.69 -11.35
N GLU A 336 24.72 -4.20 -12.33
CA GLU A 336 24.17 -4.46 -13.67
C GLU A 336 23.02 -5.46 -13.63
N GLU A 337 23.13 -6.50 -12.79
CA GLU A 337 22.08 -7.51 -12.60
C GLU A 337 20.83 -6.88 -11.97
N LEU A 338 21.01 -6.03 -10.96
CA LEU A 338 19.90 -5.27 -10.36
C LEU A 338 19.22 -4.39 -11.41
N LEU A 339 19.99 -3.54 -12.13
CA LEU A 339 19.43 -2.62 -13.11
C LEU A 339 18.67 -3.37 -14.21
N TYR A 340 19.23 -4.48 -14.72
CA TYR A 340 18.54 -5.31 -15.70
C TYR A 340 17.23 -5.91 -15.17
N ALA A 341 17.17 -6.24 -13.91
CA ALA A 341 15.95 -6.80 -13.30
C ALA A 341 14.84 -5.76 -13.15
N ILE A 342 15.20 -4.51 -12.78
CA ILE A 342 14.23 -3.45 -12.46
C ILE A 342 13.84 -2.56 -13.64
N ILE A 343 14.54 -2.67 -14.80
CA ILE A 343 14.18 -1.97 -16.04
C ILE A 343 13.04 -2.72 -16.77
N GLU A 344 12.05 -2.00 -17.28
CA GLU A 344 11.00 -2.54 -18.13
C GLU A 344 11.52 -2.83 -19.55
N GLU A 345 12.25 -1.90 -20.16
CA GLU A 345 12.78 -1.95 -21.52
C GLU A 345 14.10 -2.75 -21.64
N LYS A 346 14.09 -4.01 -21.23
CA LYS A 346 15.29 -4.89 -21.17
C LYS A 346 16.02 -5.05 -22.50
N GLU A 347 15.28 -5.08 -23.61
CA GLU A 347 15.87 -5.21 -24.95
C GLU A 347 16.65 -3.95 -25.34
N VAL A 348 16.11 -2.77 -24.99
CA VAL A 348 16.79 -1.49 -25.22
C VAL A 348 18.07 -1.41 -24.39
N PHE A 349 18.01 -1.78 -23.10
CA PHE A 349 19.20 -1.83 -22.24
C PHE A 349 20.27 -2.80 -22.78
N SER A 350 19.87 -3.96 -23.26
CA SER A 350 20.75 -4.96 -23.83
C SER A 350 21.39 -4.48 -25.16
N SER A 351 20.74 -3.59 -25.90
CA SER A 351 21.23 -3.04 -27.16
C SER A 351 22.24 -1.89 -27.00
N PHE A 352 22.43 -1.36 -25.78
CA PHE A 352 23.38 -0.30 -25.54
C PHE A 352 24.80 -0.73 -25.87
N ASN A 353 25.58 0.18 -26.53
CA ASN A 353 27.02 -0.01 -26.63
C ASN A 353 27.67 0.09 -25.24
N ILE A 354 28.88 -0.43 -25.12
CA ILE A 354 29.63 -0.49 -23.86
C ILE A 354 29.74 0.86 -23.18
N ILE A 355 29.99 1.94 -23.93
CA ILE A 355 30.17 3.30 -23.39
C ILE A 355 28.86 3.81 -22.76
N LYS A 356 27.73 3.73 -23.51
CA LYS A 356 26.44 4.21 -23.07
C LYS A 356 25.94 3.39 -21.85
N LYS A 357 26.20 2.07 -21.89
CA LYS A 357 25.84 1.18 -20.78
C LYS A 357 26.60 1.54 -19.50
N GLN A 358 27.93 1.77 -19.62
CA GLN A 358 28.75 2.15 -18.49
C GLN A 358 28.36 3.52 -17.91
N GLN A 359 28.01 4.49 -18.79
CA GLN A 359 27.51 5.79 -18.31
C GLN A 359 26.24 5.65 -17.50
N PHE A 360 25.26 4.89 -17.98
CA PHE A 360 24.01 4.63 -17.25
C PHE A 360 24.27 3.94 -15.91
N ILE A 361 25.15 2.92 -15.89
CA ILE A 361 25.53 2.21 -14.67
C ILE A 361 26.17 3.17 -13.67
N ASN A 362 27.13 3.98 -14.09
CA ASN A 362 27.83 4.92 -13.21
C ASN A 362 26.86 5.97 -12.63
N GLU A 363 25.98 6.56 -13.45
CA GLU A 363 24.98 7.53 -12.97
C GLU A 363 23.99 6.88 -11.98
N SER A 364 23.64 5.61 -12.19
CA SER A 364 22.81 4.84 -11.26
C SER A 364 23.52 4.55 -9.94
N ILE A 365 24.83 4.22 -9.98
CA ILE A 365 25.65 4.04 -8.78
C ILE A 365 25.74 5.34 -7.99
N ASP A 366 26.03 6.47 -8.66
CA ASP A 366 26.11 7.78 -7.99
C ASP A 366 24.79 8.14 -7.28
N CYS A 367 23.66 7.87 -7.94
CA CYS A 367 22.34 8.05 -7.36
C CYS A 367 22.12 7.13 -6.13
N LEU A 368 22.49 5.86 -6.22
CA LEU A 368 22.37 4.90 -5.13
C LEU A 368 23.25 5.27 -3.95
N ILE A 369 24.51 5.66 -4.18
CA ILE A 369 25.44 6.13 -3.13
C ILE A 369 24.84 7.27 -2.33
N LEU A 370 24.22 8.24 -3.01
CA LEU A 370 23.62 9.41 -2.35
C LEU A 370 22.39 9.04 -1.49
N ASN A 371 21.60 8.08 -1.96
CA ASN A 371 20.27 7.80 -1.39
C ASN A 371 20.19 6.54 -0.51
N THR A 372 21.26 5.70 -0.42
CA THR A 372 21.26 4.47 0.40
C THR A 372 22.17 4.53 1.62
N LYS A 373 22.84 5.68 1.85
CA LYS A 373 23.74 5.82 3.02
C LYS A 373 23.02 5.70 4.35
N ASP A 374 21.82 6.28 4.42
CA ASP A 374 21.04 6.32 5.66
C ASP A 374 19.81 5.42 5.59
N GLU A 375 18.76 5.85 4.96
CA GLU A 375 17.52 5.11 4.83
C GLU A 375 17.07 5.08 3.37
N ILE A 376 16.45 4.00 2.96
CA ILE A 376 15.78 3.93 1.67
C ILE A 376 14.49 4.74 1.77
N THR A 377 14.44 5.86 1.04
CA THR A 377 13.29 6.78 1.01
C THR A 377 12.68 6.86 -0.39
N THR A 378 11.50 7.45 -0.49
CA THR A 378 10.90 7.78 -1.80
C THR A 378 11.77 8.71 -2.65
N GLN A 379 12.66 9.50 -2.01
CA GLN A 379 13.62 10.34 -2.74
C GLN A 379 14.53 9.52 -3.65
N LEU A 380 14.92 8.31 -3.23
CA LEU A 380 15.68 7.38 -4.07
C LEU A 380 14.95 7.09 -5.38
N LEU A 381 13.62 6.82 -5.32
CA LEU A 381 12.82 6.58 -6.53
C LEU A 381 12.79 7.79 -7.45
N ILE A 382 12.58 8.97 -6.88
CA ILE A 382 12.53 10.22 -7.64
C ILE A 382 13.85 10.45 -8.37
N ASP A 383 14.97 10.30 -7.67
CA ASP A 383 16.29 10.57 -8.25
C ASP A 383 16.72 9.47 -9.23
N LEU A 384 16.44 8.21 -8.92
CA LEU A 384 16.70 7.10 -9.83
C LEU A 384 15.79 7.18 -11.07
N SER A 385 14.54 7.62 -10.93
CA SER A 385 13.64 7.89 -12.07
C SER A 385 14.18 8.97 -13.01
N LYS A 386 14.85 10.00 -12.49
CA LYS A 386 15.50 11.02 -13.33
C LYS A 386 16.62 10.40 -14.17
N VAL A 387 17.43 9.53 -13.57
CA VAL A 387 18.47 8.78 -14.29
C VAL A 387 17.84 7.89 -15.36
N PHE A 388 16.80 7.11 -15.00
CA PHE A 388 16.12 6.22 -15.93
C PHE A 388 15.48 6.97 -17.10
N ASN A 389 14.75 8.06 -16.83
CA ASN A 389 14.11 8.88 -17.87
C ASN A 389 15.12 9.48 -18.88
N LYS A 390 16.36 9.80 -18.45
CA LYS A 390 17.42 10.28 -19.35
C LYS A 390 17.80 9.25 -20.43
N TYR A 391 17.57 7.96 -20.14
CA TYR A 391 17.86 6.85 -21.04
C TYR A 391 16.62 6.19 -21.62
N ASP A 392 15.43 6.80 -21.44
CA ASP A 392 14.12 6.31 -21.88
C ASP A 392 13.72 4.98 -21.21
N PHE A 393 14.10 4.77 -19.94
CA PHE A 393 13.73 3.61 -19.16
C PHE A 393 12.60 3.91 -18.18
N ASN A 394 11.80 2.89 -17.91
CA ASN A 394 10.83 2.83 -16.81
C ASN A 394 11.20 1.70 -15.83
N PHE A 395 10.74 1.81 -14.59
CA PHE A 395 10.82 0.71 -13.64
C PHE A 395 9.76 -0.35 -13.94
N THR A 396 10.09 -1.61 -13.64
CA THR A 396 9.08 -2.67 -13.59
C THR A 396 8.04 -2.38 -12.51
N GLU A 397 6.83 -2.87 -12.72
CA GLU A 397 5.72 -2.73 -11.75
C GLU A 397 6.08 -3.33 -10.39
N GLU A 398 6.73 -4.50 -10.38
CA GLU A 398 7.14 -5.18 -9.15
C GLU A 398 8.15 -4.35 -8.35
N PHE A 399 9.07 -3.64 -9.02
CA PHE A 399 10.01 -2.77 -8.33
C PHE A 399 9.31 -1.55 -7.74
N ASN A 400 8.35 -0.95 -8.45
CA ASN A 400 7.54 0.14 -7.92
C ASN A 400 6.75 -0.31 -6.68
N LYS A 401 6.13 -1.50 -6.70
CA LYS A 401 5.43 -2.09 -5.54
C LYS A 401 6.39 -2.33 -4.36
N LEU A 402 7.61 -2.83 -4.62
CA LEU A 402 8.63 -3.02 -3.59
C LEU A 402 8.96 -1.72 -2.88
N ILE A 403 9.27 -0.67 -3.62
CA ILE A 403 9.67 0.61 -3.03
C ILE A 403 8.52 1.26 -2.27
N LEU A 404 7.29 1.16 -2.78
CA LEU A 404 6.11 1.61 -2.04
C LEU A 404 6.00 0.87 -0.71
N SER A 405 6.17 -0.45 -0.71
CA SER A 405 6.14 -1.26 0.50
C SER A 405 7.22 -0.87 1.50
N ILE A 406 8.45 -0.61 1.03
CA ILE A 406 9.55 -0.12 1.86
C ILE A 406 9.20 1.22 2.48
N HIS A 407 8.61 2.13 1.70
CA HIS A 407 8.23 3.45 2.20
C HIS A 407 7.19 3.35 3.30
N VAL A 408 6.13 2.55 3.12
CA VAL A 408 5.09 2.34 4.13
C VAL A 408 5.68 1.71 5.38
N ALA A 409 6.48 0.64 5.24
CA ALA A 409 7.11 -0.05 6.37
C ALA A 409 8.12 0.85 7.11
N ASN A 410 8.91 1.66 6.40
CA ASN A 410 9.84 2.61 7.01
C ASN A 410 9.10 3.73 7.75
N HIS A 411 8.01 4.26 7.17
CA HIS A 411 7.21 5.28 7.86
C HIS A 411 6.67 4.74 9.17
N PHE A 412 6.14 3.52 9.17
CA PHE A 412 5.66 2.85 10.37
C PHE A 412 6.80 2.50 11.33
N GLY A 413 7.93 1.97 10.83
CA GLY A 413 9.11 1.66 11.63
C GLY A 413 9.67 2.87 12.39
N LYS A 414 9.65 4.07 11.79
CA LYS A 414 10.06 5.32 12.44
C LYS A 414 9.18 5.75 13.61
N GLN A 415 7.92 5.35 13.60
CA GLN A 415 7.03 5.60 14.72
C GLN A 415 7.32 4.67 15.92
N LEU A 416 7.93 3.51 15.65
CA LEU A 416 8.29 2.51 16.68
C LEU A 416 9.73 2.63 17.18
N SER A 417 10.66 3.10 16.35
CA SER A 417 12.10 3.10 16.64
C SER A 417 12.72 4.48 16.48
N ILE A 418 13.54 4.88 17.44
CA ILE A 418 14.32 6.11 17.37
C ILE A 418 15.44 5.99 16.31
N ASN A 419 15.98 4.78 16.09
CA ASN A 419 17.05 4.52 15.13
C ASN A 419 16.71 3.35 14.21
N LEU A 420 15.84 3.59 13.25
CA LEU A 420 15.37 2.59 12.29
C LEU A 420 16.53 1.91 11.55
N LYS A 421 17.57 2.66 11.18
CA LYS A 421 18.75 2.11 10.49
C LYS A 421 19.48 1.07 11.35
N ALA A 422 19.68 1.34 12.63
CA ALA A 422 20.30 0.38 13.53
C ALA A 422 19.47 -0.90 13.66
N THR A 423 18.14 -0.75 13.72
CA THR A 423 17.20 -1.87 13.76
C THR A 423 17.27 -2.72 12.48
N GLN A 424 17.26 -2.09 11.30
CA GLN A 424 17.41 -2.77 10.02
C GLN A 424 18.77 -3.47 9.88
N THR A 425 19.83 -2.82 10.31
CA THR A 425 21.19 -3.42 10.34
C THR A 425 21.24 -4.66 11.24
N ARG A 426 20.63 -4.62 12.44
CA ARG A 426 20.50 -5.76 13.35
C ARG A 426 19.77 -6.92 12.65
N VAL A 427 18.65 -6.65 12.00
CA VAL A 427 17.86 -7.68 11.26
C VAL A 427 18.71 -8.33 10.19
N LEU A 428 19.38 -7.54 9.33
CA LEU A 428 20.21 -8.08 8.25
C LEU A 428 21.38 -8.90 8.78
N ALA A 429 22.03 -8.45 9.86
CA ALA A 429 23.11 -9.20 10.50
C ALA A 429 22.62 -10.55 11.04
N ASP A 430 21.45 -10.59 11.67
CA ASP A 430 20.87 -11.83 12.20
C ASP A 430 20.46 -12.77 11.06
N LEU A 431 19.82 -12.27 10.00
CA LEU A 431 19.44 -13.09 8.85
C LEU A 431 20.65 -13.63 8.08
N ASN A 432 21.73 -12.89 7.96
CA ASN A 432 22.96 -13.36 7.34
C ASN A 432 23.63 -14.51 8.15
N LYS A 433 23.58 -14.46 9.49
CA LYS A 433 24.04 -15.58 10.33
C LYS A 433 23.22 -16.88 10.06
N PHE A 434 21.91 -16.74 9.84
CA PHE A 434 21.06 -17.89 9.47
C PHE A 434 21.38 -18.44 8.09
N ASN A 435 21.73 -17.59 7.12
CA ASN A 435 22.12 -18.02 5.77
C ASN A 435 23.45 -18.80 5.77
N GLU A 436 24.44 -18.37 6.55
CA GLU A 436 25.69 -19.12 6.71
C GLU A 436 25.47 -20.51 7.30
N LEU A 437 24.38 -20.71 8.07
CA LEU A 437 24.01 -22.01 8.65
C LEU A 437 23.14 -22.89 7.72
N VAL A 438 22.50 -22.31 6.69
CA VAL A 438 21.59 -23.03 5.76
C VAL A 438 22.28 -23.40 4.45
N PHE A 439 23.43 -22.79 4.13
CA PHE A 439 24.26 -23.10 2.94
C PHE A 439 25.56 -23.87 3.27
N ILE A 440 25.71 -24.34 4.51
CA ILE A 440 26.67 -25.37 4.91
C ILE A 440 25.90 -26.68 5.12
#